data_4c8f39e4e052312f6cb16d4542d3e465
#
_entry.id   4c8f39e4e052312f6cb16d4542d3e465
#
_cell.length_a   1.000
_cell.length_b   1.000
_cell.length_c   1.000
_cell.angle_alpha   90.00
_cell.angle_beta   90.00
_cell.angle_gamma   90.00
#
_symmetry.space_group_name_H-M   'P 1'
#
loop_
_entity.id
_entity.type
_entity.pdbx_description
1 polymer ?
#
loop_
_entity_poly.entity_id
_entity_poly.type
_entity_poly.pdbx_seq_one_letter_code
_entity_poly.pdbx_strand_id
1 'polypeptide(L)'
;MQAILQSVFDIKVTKVVRLTGYDNINYCAYGKKQKWIFKTYTDLDQATVLEAESQALAFLAHEKSCTVNCPRPIQSTSGSYVVKQTIAGKPHLIRLLTFIDGQFLGDQPASQALYRSFGNRLANLSQALYKWSHPTIRLRQWEWHLSTYFLLKPKIELIENTRIQSVVRYFIQQYEATVAPVLPNLRTTTLYNDANEWNVLTDTNEVVGFIDFGDLAYGPLVNDVAIAMVYAAYDKEDLLAWACTVLSGFHQIQPLQEVEVKVLYHTMALRLCMSLCNSAVAKRQQPENQYAAISEQYAQNMLETWLAIGPIGAENAFRKAVGLHAISITETTTVLNGRQQVISGALSVSYQQPIVMKQAAFQYMYAADGTSFLDAYNNIPHVGHHHPVVVEAAQKQLTKLNTNTRYLYPELQDYAETLLAHFPKPLDKVFFVNSGSEASDLAIRIAKNFTNRKGVVVMEHGYHGHTQVGIEISDYKFNHPKGIGQQPHIIKLPLPNSEQPTAESVQRAAKIIDSSDVQAAAFVSETILGCAGQVPLPEGYLKQLYPILRQKQTLCIADEVQTGFGRLGSCFWAFEKQE
;
A
#
# COMPACT_ATOMS: atom_id res chain seq x y z
N MET A 1 -2.01 -1.23 47.84
CA MET A 1 -3.09 -1.80 47.04
C MET A 1 -4.13 -2.55 47.86
N GLN A 2 -3.77 -3.51 48.74
CA GLN A 2 -4.73 -4.25 49.59
C GLN A 2 -5.60 -3.32 50.45
N ALA A 3 -4.99 -2.32 51.10
CA ALA A 3 -5.71 -1.34 51.93
C ALA A 3 -6.71 -0.50 51.08
N ILE A 4 -6.35 -0.14 49.84
CA ILE A 4 -7.22 0.62 48.92
C ILE A 4 -8.42 -0.27 48.53
N LEU A 5 -8.20 -1.52 48.17
CA LEU A 5 -9.28 -2.44 47.82
C LEU A 5 -10.28 -2.64 48.98
N GLN A 6 -9.78 -2.74 50.21
CA GLN A 6 -10.64 -2.85 51.40
C GLN A 6 -11.39 -1.56 51.70
N SER A 7 -10.72 -0.38 51.64
CA SER A 7 -11.35 0.89 52.02
C SER A 7 -12.30 1.45 50.94
N VAL A 8 -11.97 1.24 49.66
CA VAL A 8 -12.74 1.82 48.57
C VAL A 8 -13.83 0.89 48.05
N PHE A 9 -13.56 -0.44 48.00
CA PHE A 9 -14.49 -1.41 47.38
C PHE A 9 -15.03 -2.44 48.39
N ASP A 10 -14.66 -2.35 49.67
CA ASP A 10 -14.98 -3.32 50.74
C ASP A 10 -14.59 -4.76 50.36
N ILE A 11 -13.49 -4.95 49.66
CA ILE A 11 -13.00 -6.26 49.23
C ILE A 11 -11.72 -6.65 49.95
N LYS A 12 -11.79 -7.78 50.65
CA LYS A 12 -10.64 -8.39 51.35
C LYS A 12 -9.87 -9.29 50.39
N VAL A 13 -8.61 -8.95 50.13
CA VAL A 13 -7.70 -9.73 49.29
C VAL A 13 -6.50 -10.23 50.06
N THR A 14 -6.01 -11.41 49.70
CA THR A 14 -4.85 -12.05 50.32
C THR A 14 -3.56 -11.70 49.60
N LYS A 15 -3.61 -11.46 48.30
CA LYS A 15 -2.46 -11.17 47.45
C LYS A 15 -2.86 -10.21 46.31
N VAL A 16 -1.94 -9.32 45.91
CA VAL A 16 -2.07 -8.47 44.72
C VAL A 16 -0.80 -8.65 43.89
N VAL A 17 -0.95 -9.00 42.61
CA VAL A 17 0.16 -9.24 41.69
C VAL A 17 0.03 -8.24 40.53
N ARG A 18 1.10 -7.55 40.22
CA ARG A 18 1.15 -6.66 39.05
C ARG A 18 1.12 -7.50 37.79
N LEU A 19 0.28 -7.11 36.82
CA LEU A 19 0.22 -7.70 35.48
C LEU A 19 1.03 -6.85 34.51
N THR A 20 1.51 -7.49 33.46
CA THR A 20 2.09 -6.79 32.31
C THR A 20 0.96 -6.08 31.55
N GLY A 21 1.12 -4.84 31.16
CA GLY A 21 0.12 -4.05 30.43
C GLY A 21 0.82 -2.96 29.62
N TYR A 22 0.17 -2.51 28.53
CA TYR A 22 0.75 -1.54 27.60
C TYR A 22 0.60 -0.09 28.11
N ASP A 23 -0.63 0.36 28.42
CA ASP A 23 -0.92 1.77 28.75
C ASP A 23 -1.15 2.04 30.22
N ASN A 24 -1.58 1.04 30.99
CA ASN A 24 -2.02 1.21 32.36
C ASN A 24 -1.39 0.18 33.28
N ILE A 25 -1.31 0.52 34.58
CA ILE A 25 -0.82 -0.45 35.56
C ILE A 25 -2.00 -1.28 36.04
N ASN A 26 -1.99 -2.54 35.66
CA ASN A 26 -3.01 -3.52 36.01
C ASN A 26 -2.49 -4.47 37.11
N TYR A 27 -3.40 -4.89 37.99
CA TYR A 27 -3.10 -5.86 39.07
C TYR A 27 -4.17 -6.94 39.13
N CYS A 28 -3.75 -8.19 39.30
CA CYS A 28 -4.65 -9.26 39.72
C CYS A 28 -4.73 -9.31 41.26
N ALA A 29 -5.91 -9.14 41.80
CA ALA A 29 -6.21 -9.17 43.21
C ALA A 29 -6.86 -10.51 43.57
N TYR A 30 -6.26 -11.28 44.51
CA TYR A 30 -6.70 -12.61 44.88
C TYR A 30 -7.44 -12.56 46.23
N GLY A 31 -8.70 -12.95 46.24
CA GLY A 31 -9.49 -13.22 47.43
C GLY A 31 -9.47 -14.71 47.80
N LYS A 32 -10.32 -15.12 48.78
CA LYS A 32 -10.42 -16.53 49.19
C LYS A 32 -10.95 -17.46 48.09
N LYS A 33 -11.92 -17.00 47.29
CA LYS A 33 -12.61 -17.79 46.25
C LYS A 33 -12.73 -17.09 44.91
N GLN A 34 -12.31 -15.86 44.83
CA GLN A 34 -12.54 -15.00 43.64
C GLN A 34 -11.32 -14.15 43.36
N LYS A 35 -11.13 -13.77 42.11
CA LYS A 35 -10.09 -12.87 41.63
C LYS A 35 -10.73 -11.64 41.01
N TRP A 36 -9.99 -10.53 40.99
CA TRP A 36 -10.40 -9.27 40.38
C TRP A 36 -9.23 -8.65 39.64
N ILE A 37 -9.55 -7.82 38.65
CA ILE A 37 -8.61 -6.94 37.94
C ILE A 37 -8.76 -5.54 38.51
N PHE A 38 -7.69 -5.05 39.15
CA PHE A 38 -7.60 -3.70 39.68
C PHE A 38 -6.75 -2.88 38.70
N LYS A 39 -7.37 -1.87 38.06
CA LYS A 39 -6.72 -0.99 37.09
C LYS A 39 -6.47 0.37 37.71
N THR A 40 -5.29 0.97 37.41
CA THR A 40 -4.90 2.30 37.86
C THR A 40 -4.45 3.15 36.67
N TYR A 41 -4.90 4.39 36.62
CA TYR A 41 -4.66 5.33 35.52
C TYR A 41 -4.04 6.61 36.07
N THR A 42 -2.98 7.11 35.44
CA THR A 42 -2.29 8.35 35.81
C THR A 42 -2.89 9.57 35.13
N ASP A 43 -3.53 9.40 33.98
CA ASP A 43 -4.24 10.45 33.26
C ASP A 43 -5.65 10.63 33.87
N LEU A 44 -5.87 11.77 34.51
CA LEU A 44 -7.12 12.08 35.18
C LEU A 44 -8.22 12.53 34.21
N ASP A 45 -7.87 12.97 33.02
CA ASP A 45 -8.82 13.46 32.01
C ASP A 45 -9.64 12.30 31.40
N GLN A 46 -9.19 11.07 31.60
CA GLN A 46 -9.92 9.87 31.17
C GLN A 46 -11.14 9.52 32.05
N ALA A 47 -11.40 10.23 33.12
CA ALA A 47 -12.46 9.86 34.08
C ALA A 47 -13.82 9.63 33.44
N THR A 48 -14.25 10.51 32.52
CA THR A 48 -15.55 10.42 31.84
C THR A 48 -15.62 9.24 30.86
N VAL A 49 -14.51 8.92 30.19
CA VAL A 49 -14.40 7.76 29.29
C VAL A 49 -14.45 6.46 30.08
N LEU A 50 -13.66 6.36 31.17
CA LEU A 50 -13.62 5.18 32.04
C LEU A 50 -14.97 4.91 32.71
N GLU A 51 -15.73 5.97 33.06
CA GLU A 51 -17.08 5.82 33.61
C GLU A 51 -18.04 5.28 32.52
N ALA A 52 -17.98 5.82 31.28
CA ALA A 52 -18.77 5.34 30.16
C ALA A 52 -18.46 3.87 29.82
N GLU A 53 -17.18 3.49 29.81
CA GLU A 53 -16.75 2.09 29.64
C GLU A 53 -17.31 1.18 30.74
N SER A 54 -17.28 1.64 31.99
CA SER A 54 -17.82 0.88 33.10
C SER A 54 -19.34 0.71 33.00
N GLN A 55 -20.05 1.74 32.53
CA GLN A 55 -21.49 1.64 32.26
C GLN A 55 -21.80 0.66 31.12
N ALA A 56 -20.97 0.61 30.05
CA ALA A 56 -21.11 -0.39 28.99
C ALA A 56 -20.97 -1.81 29.54
N LEU A 57 -19.94 -2.06 30.37
CA LEU A 57 -19.73 -3.35 31.00
C LEU A 57 -20.86 -3.73 31.98
N ALA A 58 -21.41 -2.75 32.72
CA ALA A 58 -22.57 -2.97 33.58
C ALA A 58 -23.83 -3.32 32.75
N PHE A 59 -24.03 -2.65 31.62
CA PHE A 59 -25.09 -2.99 30.68
C PHE A 59 -24.94 -4.41 30.14
N LEU A 60 -23.73 -4.79 29.63
CA LEU A 60 -23.46 -6.12 29.10
C LEU A 60 -23.69 -7.24 30.13
N ALA A 61 -23.42 -6.97 31.41
CA ALA A 61 -23.64 -7.93 32.51
C ALA A 61 -25.12 -8.29 32.72
N HIS A 62 -26.06 -7.44 32.25
CA HIS A 62 -27.50 -7.63 32.39
C HIS A 62 -28.21 -7.90 31.04
N GLU A 63 -27.52 -7.70 29.91
CA GLU A 63 -28.09 -7.89 28.56
C GLU A 63 -28.15 -9.39 28.20
N LYS A 64 -29.37 -9.92 28.10
CA LYS A 64 -29.60 -11.36 27.86
C LYS A 64 -29.06 -11.86 26.52
N SER A 65 -28.90 -10.99 25.53
CA SER A 65 -28.35 -11.37 24.23
C SER A 65 -26.81 -11.45 24.25
N CYS A 66 -26.16 -10.94 25.29
CA CYS A 66 -24.72 -11.10 25.49
C CYS A 66 -24.43 -12.49 26.07
N THR A 67 -24.06 -13.43 25.20
CA THR A 67 -23.76 -14.82 25.59
C THR A 67 -22.28 -15.08 25.86
N VAL A 68 -21.43 -14.04 25.76
CA VAL A 68 -20.01 -14.11 26.04
C VAL A 68 -19.67 -13.49 27.41
N ASN A 69 -18.63 -13.99 28.06
CA ASN A 69 -18.20 -13.41 29.32
C ASN A 69 -17.48 -12.07 29.07
N CYS A 70 -17.96 -11.03 29.77
CA CYS A 70 -17.30 -9.73 29.84
C CYS A 70 -16.97 -9.39 31.30
N PRO A 71 -15.89 -8.64 31.58
CA PRO A 71 -15.61 -8.20 32.95
C PRO A 71 -16.78 -7.38 33.48
N ARG A 72 -17.15 -7.60 34.74
CA ARG A 72 -18.20 -6.79 35.41
C ARG A 72 -17.52 -5.71 36.24
N PRO A 73 -17.94 -4.46 36.13
CA PRO A 73 -17.38 -3.39 36.95
C PRO A 73 -17.98 -3.51 38.39
N ILE A 74 -17.11 -3.27 39.37
CA ILE A 74 -17.49 -3.29 40.75
C ILE A 74 -17.60 -1.84 41.23
N GLN A 75 -18.74 -1.49 41.82
CA GLN A 75 -18.93 -0.18 42.44
C GLN A 75 -18.14 -0.03 43.72
N SER A 76 -17.60 1.14 43.95
CA SER A 76 -17.03 1.53 45.23
C SER A 76 -18.11 1.64 46.31
N THR A 77 -17.71 1.78 47.57
CA THR A 77 -18.61 2.04 48.70
C THR A 77 -19.40 3.34 48.55
N SER A 78 -18.96 4.27 47.68
CA SER A 78 -19.68 5.50 47.32
C SER A 78 -20.61 5.34 46.12
N GLY A 79 -20.70 4.15 45.51
CA GLY A 79 -21.57 3.88 44.36
C GLY A 79 -20.97 4.21 42.98
N SER A 80 -19.72 4.68 42.91
CA SER A 80 -19.04 5.02 41.66
C SER A 80 -18.21 3.86 41.13
N TYR A 81 -18.14 3.68 39.81
CA TYR A 81 -17.26 2.67 39.19
C TYR A 81 -15.79 3.18 39.10
N VAL A 82 -15.62 4.48 38.90
CA VAL A 82 -14.30 5.12 38.81
C VAL A 82 -14.08 6.06 39.98
N VAL A 83 -12.97 5.88 40.70
CA VAL A 83 -12.69 6.63 41.93
C VAL A 83 -11.31 7.30 41.81
N LYS A 84 -11.22 8.57 42.21
CA LYS A 84 -9.93 9.26 42.33
C LYS A 84 -9.28 8.89 43.65
N GLN A 85 -8.05 8.38 43.63
CA GLN A 85 -7.30 7.90 44.78
C GLN A 85 -5.84 8.33 44.69
N THR A 86 -5.25 8.67 45.84
CA THR A 86 -3.82 8.94 45.93
C THR A 86 -3.03 7.64 46.13
N ILE A 87 -2.10 7.35 45.21
CA ILE A 87 -1.21 6.20 45.24
C ILE A 87 0.24 6.71 45.22
N ALA A 88 1.05 6.34 46.19
CA ALA A 88 2.45 6.80 46.30
C ALA A 88 2.61 8.33 46.19
N GLY A 89 1.69 9.09 46.75
CA GLY A 89 1.71 10.57 46.73
C GLY A 89 1.20 11.21 45.45
N LYS A 90 0.78 10.44 44.45
CA LYS A 90 0.25 10.94 43.15
C LYS A 90 -1.23 10.59 42.99
N PRO A 91 -2.04 11.50 42.38
CA PRO A 91 -3.44 11.19 42.10
C PRO A 91 -3.55 10.18 40.96
N HIS A 92 -4.44 9.21 41.10
CA HIS A 92 -4.78 8.19 40.09
C HIS A 92 -6.29 8.05 40.03
N LEU A 93 -6.80 7.65 38.87
CA LEU A 93 -8.11 7.05 38.75
C LEU A 93 -7.95 5.55 38.97
N ILE A 94 -8.87 4.93 39.69
CA ILE A 94 -8.88 3.51 39.96
C ILE A 94 -10.24 2.93 39.62
N ARG A 95 -10.27 1.70 39.10
CA ARG A 95 -11.48 0.89 38.93
C ARG A 95 -11.19 -0.59 39.21
N LEU A 96 -12.24 -1.31 39.55
CA LEU A 96 -12.18 -2.73 39.84
C LEU A 96 -13.13 -3.51 38.96
N LEU A 97 -12.64 -4.60 38.37
CA LEU A 97 -13.40 -5.46 37.47
C LEU A 97 -13.33 -6.92 37.96
N THR A 98 -14.33 -7.73 37.63
CA THR A 98 -14.23 -9.17 37.85
C THR A 98 -13.17 -9.76 36.92
N PHE A 99 -12.51 -10.82 37.40
CA PHE A 99 -11.59 -11.62 36.58
C PHE A 99 -12.36 -12.66 35.80
N ILE A 100 -11.97 -12.92 34.56
CA ILE A 100 -12.49 -14.00 33.73
C ILE A 100 -11.40 -15.03 33.58
N ASP A 101 -11.69 -16.29 33.93
CA ASP A 101 -10.79 -17.41 33.70
C ASP A 101 -10.83 -17.82 32.22
N GLY A 102 -9.68 -18.15 31.63
CA GLY A 102 -9.48 -18.58 30.25
C GLY A 102 -8.03 -18.45 29.84
N GLN A 103 -7.72 -18.99 28.66
CA GLN A 103 -6.39 -18.86 28.03
C GLN A 103 -6.49 -17.85 26.88
N PHE A 104 -5.42 -17.12 26.61
CA PHE A 104 -5.42 -16.18 25.49
C PHE A 104 -5.51 -16.91 24.15
N LEU A 105 -6.24 -16.34 23.20
CA LEU A 105 -6.33 -16.87 21.83
C LEU A 105 -4.94 -16.98 21.19
N GLY A 106 -4.05 -16.01 21.48
CA GLY A 106 -2.68 -16.00 20.97
C GLY A 106 -1.81 -17.17 21.44
N ASP A 107 -2.14 -17.76 22.60
CA ASP A 107 -1.43 -18.92 23.17
C ASP A 107 -1.98 -20.27 22.64
N GLN A 108 -3.07 -20.25 21.86
CA GLN A 108 -3.73 -21.48 21.41
C GLN A 108 -3.29 -21.89 20.01
N PRO A 109 -3.17 -23.21 19.75
CA PRO A 109 -3.03 -23.71 18.39
C PRO A 109 -4.22 -23.23 17.51
N ALA A 110 -3.91 -22.68 16.35
CA ALA A 110 -4.92 -22.20 15.42
C ALA A 110 -5.77 -23.38 14.90
N SER A 111 -7.10 -23.28 14.98
CA SER A 111 -8.02 -24.22 14.38
C SER A 111 -9.20 -23.51 13.74
N GLN A 112 -9.77 -24.09 12.67
CA GLN A 112 -10.94 -23.55 11.98
C GLN A 112 -12.14 -23.40 12.91
N ALA A 113 -12.33 -24.35 13.85
CA ALA A 113 -13.41 -24.30 14.84
C ALA A 113 -13.23 -23.12 15.79
N LEU A 114 -12.05 -22.94 16.35
CA LEU A 114 -11.72 -21.86 17.30
C LEU A 114 -11.90 -20.48 16.65
N TYR A 115 -11.38 -20.27 15.44
CA TYR A 115 -11.50 -18.97 14.75
C TYR A 115 -12.91 -18.70 14.23
N ARG A 116 -13.68 -19.73 13.90
CA ARG A 116 -15.11 -19.59 13.64
C ARG A 116 -15.88 -19.20 14.91
N SER A 117 -15.55 -19.84 16.06
CA SER A 117 -16.09 -19.45 17.36
C SER A 117 -15.74 -17.99 17.69
N PHE A 118 -14.52 -17.54 17.38
CA PHE A 118 -14.11 -16.15 17.56
C PHE A 118 -15.05 -15.20 16.81
N GLY A 119 -15.31 -15.42 15.53
CA GLY A 119 -16.26 -14.64 14.76
C GLY A 119 -17.67 -14.66 15.36
N ASN A 120 -18.19 -15.84 15.71
CA ASN A 120 -19.50 -16.01 16.31
C ASN A 120 -19.65 -15.22 17.62
N ARG A 121 -18.68 -15.35 18.53
CA ARG A 121 -18.73 -14.69 19.86
C ARG A 121 -18.57 -13.18 19.75
N LEU A 122 -17.72 -12.70 18.84
CA LEU A 122 -17.61 -11.26 18.55
C LEU A 122 -18.92 -10.69 18.00
N ALA A 123 -19.60 -11.43 17.13
CA ALA A 123 -20.90 -11.03 16.61
C ALA A 123 -21.98 -10.95 17.73
N ASN A 124 -21.98 -11.89 18.68
CA ASN A 124 -22.85 -11.83 19.84
C ASN A 124 -22.58 -10.58 20.70
N LEU A 125 -21.30 -10.25 20.94
CA LEU A 125 -20.90 -9.03 21.65
C LEU A 125 -21.37 -7.78 20.88
N SER A 126 -21.13 -7.74 19.57
CA SER A 126 -21.56 -6.63 18.68
C SER A 126 -23.06 -6.42 18.71
N GLN A 127 -23.87 -7.51 18.68
CA GLN A 127 -25.34 -7.42 18.83
C GLN A 127 -25.77 -6.84 20.17
N ALA A 128 -25.08 -7.19 21.25
CA ALA A 128 -25.36 -6.64 22.57
C ALA A 128 -25.03 -5.14 22.61
N LEU A 129 -23.82 -4.76 22.13
CA LEU A 129 -23.36 -3.37 22.07
C LEU A 129 -24.21 -2.51 21.14
N TYR A 130 -24.86 -3.08 20.11
CA TYR A 130 -25.78 -2.37 19.23
C TYR A 130 -26.97 -1.74 19.99
N LYS A 131 -27.34 -2.32 21.13
CA LYS A 131 -28.42 -1.84 21.99
C LYS A 131 -27.97 -0.78 23.00
N TRP A 132 -26.67 -0.49 23.07
CA TRP A 132 -26.10 0.45 24.01
C TRP A 132 -25.41 1.62 23.31
N SER A 133 -25.54 2.82 23.87
CA SER A 133 -24.91 4.01 23.35
C SER A 133 -24.66 5.01 24.47
N HIS A 134 -23.54 5.72 24.41
CA HIS A 134 -23.19 6.76 25.38
C HIS A 134 -22.61 7.98 24.63
N PRO A 135 -22.99 9.24 25.00
CA PRO A 135 -22.50 10.45 24.33
C PRO A 135 -20.97 10.56 24.30
N THR A 136 -20.31 10.24 25.42
CA THR A 136 -18.84 10.27 25.50
C THR A 136 -18.19 9.34 24.49
N ILE A 137 -18.72 8.11 24.30
CA ILE A 137 -18.19 7.13 23.36
C ILE A 137 -18.51 7.57 21.91
N ARG A 138 -19.68 8.14 21.65
CA ARG A 138 -20.06 8.63 20.32
C ARG A 138 -19.19 9.76 19.82
N LEU A 139 -18.72 10.63 20.72
CA LEU A 139 -17.91 11.82 20.40
C LEU A 139 -16.42 11.58 20.55
N ARG A 140 -16.02 10.39 21.01
CA ARG A 140 -14.61 10.06 21.24
C ARG A 140 -13.82 10.09 19.93
N GLN A 141 -12.80 10.95 19.87
CA GLN A 141 -11.75 10.89 18.85
C GLN A 141 -10.57 10.11 19.42
N TRP A 142 -10.38 8.93 18.93
CA TRP A 142 -9.38 8.00 19.44
C TRP A 142 -8.46 7.53 18.33
N GLU A 143 -7.17 7.49 18.56
CA GLU A 143 -6.16 7.16 17.53
C GLU A 143 -6.22 5.70 17.04
N TRP A 144 -6.88 4.81 17.81
CA TRP A 144 -7.15 3.42 17.43
C TRP A 144 -8.53 3.22 16.80
N HIS A 145 -9.28 4.31 16.57
CA HIS A 145 -10.58 4.23 15.93
C HIS A 145 -10.46 4.46 14.42
N LEU A 146 -10.88 3.48 13.61
CA LEU A 146 -10.73 3.52 12.15
C LEU A 146 -11.41 4.73 11.48
N SER A 147 -12.50 5.25 12.06
CA SER A 147 -13.14 6.46 11.53
C SER A 147 -12.32 7.74 11.72
N THR A 148 -11.29 7.72 12.57
CA THR A 148 -10.38 8.85 12.78
C THR A 148 -9.06 8.71 11.99
N TYR A 149 -9.08 7.96 10.89
CA TYR A 149 -7.92 7.66 10.05
C TYR A 149 -7.11 8.91 9.63
N PHE A 150 -7.75 10.08 9.55
CA PHE A 150 -7.07 11.34 9.23
C PHE A 150 -5.99 11.73 10.26
N LEU A 151 -6.07 11.24 11.50
CA LEU A 151 -5.04 11.42 12.54
C LEU A 151 -3.75 10.64 12.23
N LEU A 152 -3.79 9.69 11.29
CA LEU A 152 -2.62 8.91 10.89
C LEU A 152 -1.70 9.68 9.92
N LYS A 153 -2.25 10.60 9.13
CA LYS A 153 -1.50 11.30 8.06
C LYS A 153 -0.19 11.93 8.55
N PRO A 154 -0.16 12.72 9.64
CA PRO A 154 1.09 13.29 10.13
C PRO A 154 2.07 12.25 10.70
N LYS A 155 1.58 11.06 11.08
CA LYS A 155 2.40 9.98 11.64
C LYS A 155 3.12 9.16 10.56
N ILE A 156 2.69 9.23 9.31
CA ILE A 156 3.28 8.46 8.20
C ILE A 156 4.77 8.78 8.05
N GLU A 157 5.15 10.05 8.19
CA GLU A 157 6.55 10.50 8.08
C GLU A 157 7.46 9.97 9.20
N LEU A 158 6.89 9.37 10.24
CA LEU A 158 7.63 8.76 11.33
C LEU A 158 8.04 7.32 11.04
N ILE A 159 7.47 6.69 10.01
CA ILE A 159 7.81 5.35 9.56
C ILE A 159 9.17 5.39 8.86
N GLU A 160 10.15 4.65 9.34
CA GLU A 160 11.52 4.69 8.83
C GLU A 160 11.68 4.03 7.45
N ASN A 161 10.94 2.95 7.21
CA ASN A 161 10.98 2.23 5.93
C ASN A 161 10.17 2.99 4.87
N THR A 162 10.86 3.60 3.91
CA THR A 162 10.25 4.42 2.84
C THR A 162 9.29 3.63 1.94
N ARG A 163 9.52 2.34 1.74
CA ARG A 163 8.61 1.45 1.01
C ARG A 163 7.29 1.30 1.78
N ILE A 164 7.38 0.96 3.06
CA ILE A 164 6.19 0.82 3.93
C ILE A 164 5.47 2.16 4.08
N GLN A 165 6.20 3.26 4.20
CA GLN A 165 5.63 4.60 4.21
C GLN A 165 4.76 4.85 2.96
N SER A 166 5.26 4.48 1.77
CA SER A 166 4.52 4.61 0.51
C SER A 166 3.29 3.69 0.47
N VAL A 167 3.41 2.45 0.95
CA VAL A 167 2.27 1.50 1.00
C VAL A 167 1.19 1.98 1.98
N VAL A 168 1.57 2.51 3.13
CA VAL A 168 0.63 3.12 4.10
C VAL A 168 -0.10 4.31 3.48
N ARG A 169 0.61 5.22 2.80
CA ARG A 169 -0.02 6.34 2.07
C ARG A 169 -1.02 5.84 1.03
N TYR A 170 -0.64 4.84 0.24
CA TYR A 170 -1.50 4.23 -0.76
C TYR A 170 -2.80 3.71 -0.14
N PHE A 171 -2.73 2.92 0.93
CA PHE A 171 -3.94 2.35 1.54
C PHE A 171 -4.82 3.41 2.19
N ILE A 172 -4.26 4.45 2.78
CA ILE A 172 -5.04 5.58 3.30
C ILE A 172 -5.75 6.31 2.15
N GLN A 173 -5.07 6.59 1.03
CA GLN A 173 -5.70 7.18 -0.16
C GLN A 173 -6.79 6.27 -0.74
N GLN A 174 -6.58 4.95 -0.78
CA GLN A 174 -7.59 4.00 -1.22
C GLN A 174 -8.81 3.98 -0.28
N TYR A 175 -8.60 4.04 1.02
CA TYR A 175 -9.69 4.14 1.98
C TYR A 175 -10.51 5.43 1.77
N GLU A 176 -9.85 6.55 1.57
CA GLU A 176 -10.49 7.83 1.26
C GLU A 176 -11.30 7.80 -0.04
N ALA A 177 -10.79 7.12 -1.06
CA ALA A 177 -11.44 7.04 -2.36
C ALA A 177 -12.61 6.03 -2.40
N THR A 178 -12.53 4.93 -1.62
CA THR A 178 -13.46 3.80 -1.77
C THR A 178 -14.37 3.59 -0.56
N VAL A 179 -13.89 3.82 0.66
CA VAL A 179 -14.66 3.59 1.90
C VAL A 179 -15.31 4.86 2.42
N ALA A 180 -14.55 5.95 2.50
CA ALA A 180 -15.08 7.22 3.06
C ALA A 180 -16.38 7.69 2.39
N PRO A 181 -16.57 7.61 1.06
CA PRO A 181 -17.82 8.00 0.40
C PRO A 181 -19.03 7.15 0.78
N VAL A 182 -18.83 5.91 1.23
CA VAL A 182 -19.90 4.98 1.58
C VAL A 182 -20.15 4.85 3.08
N LEU A 183 -19.29 5.47 3.92
CA LEU A 183 -19.47 5.47 5.38
C LEU A 183 -20.89 5.84 5.85
N PRO A 184 -21.58 6.84 5.26
CA PRO A 184 -22.94 7.19 5.67
C PRO A 184 -23.96 6.06 5.43
N ASN A 185 -23.66 5.10 4.57
CA ASN A 185 -24.53 3.99 4.22
C ASN A 185 -24.26 2.73 5.07
N LEU A 186 -23.22 2.74 5.90
CA LEU A 186 -22.86 1.62 6.76
C LEU A 186 -23.64 1.68 8.07
N ARG A 187 -24.06 0.52 8.57
CA ARG A 187 -24.67 0.42 9.91
C ARG A 187 -23.64 0.80 10.97
N THR A 188 -24.02 1.66 11.90
CA THR A 188 -23.16 2.12 12.99
C THR A 188 -23.61 1.59 14.34
N THR A 189 -22.67 1.33 15.22
CA THR A 189 -22.91 0.83 16.58
C THR A 189 -21.80 1.27 17.52
N THR A 190 -21.98 1.02 18.81
CA THR A 190 -20.85 0.98 19.74
C THR A 190 -20.03 -0.26 19.43
N LEU A 191 -18.73 -0.06 19.22
CA LEU A 191 -17.75 -1.07 18.83
C LEU A 191 -16.93 -1.49 20.05
N TYR A 192 -16.59 -2.77 20.10
CA TYR A 192 -15.53 -3.26 21.00
C TYR A 192 -14.16 -2.73 20.58
N ASN A 193 -13.90 -2.67 19.28
CA ASN A 193 -12.80 -1.99 18.60
C ASN A 193 -11.39 -2.53 18.85
N ASP A 194 -11.19 -3.56 19.69
CA ASP A 194 -9.87 -4.14 19.96
C ASP A 194 -9.89 -5.67 20.12
N ALA A 195 -10.49 -6.34 19.14
CA ALA A 195 -10.58 -7.80 19.09
C ALA A 195 -9.24 -8.43 18.65
N ASN A 196 -8.16 -8.19 19.38
CA ASN A 196 -6.86 -8.81 19.18
C ASN A 196 -6.73 -10.13 19.98
N GLU A 197 -5.73 -10.94 19.64
CA GLU A 197 -5.51 -12.28 20.20
C GLU A 197 -5.20 -12.30 21.70
N TRP A 198 -4.80 -11.16 22.28
CA TRP A 198 -4.49 -11.00 23.72
C TRP A 198 -5.67 -10.46 24.53
N ASN A 199 -6.75 -10.07 23.87
CA ASN A 199 -7.97 -9.61 24.49
C ASN A 199 -9.11 -10.65 24.40
N VAL A 200 -8.87 -11.78 23.75
CA VAL A 200 -9.82 -12.87 23.55
C VAL A 200 -9.44 -14.07 24.41
N LEU A 201 -10.36 -14.50 25.25
CA LEU A 201 -10.16 -15.66 26.13
C LEU A 201 -10.88 -16.89 25.57
N THR A 202 -10.21 -18.04 25.71
CA THR A 202 -10.63 -19.32 25.16
C THR A 202 -10.67 -20.41 26.23
N ASP A 203 -11.50 -21.41 25.99
CA ASP A 203 -11.49 -22.70 26.65
C ASP A 203 -11.57 -23.80 25.60
N THR A 204 -10.52 -24.61 25.50
CA THR A 204 -10.35 -25.68 24.49
C THR A 204 -10.45 -25.13 23.06
N ASN A 205 -11.59 -25.29 22.37
CA ASN A 205 -11.81 -24.88 20.98
C ASN A 205 -12.86 -23.77 20.84
N GLU A 206 -13.22 -23.11 21.93
CA GLU A 206 -14.24 -22.06 21.92
C GLU A 206 -13.73 -20.77 22.56
N VAL A 207 -14.17 -19.66 22.03
CA VAL A 207 -14.01 -18.35 22.68
C VAL A 207 -15.06 -18.24 23.78
N VAL A 208 -14.60 -17.95 25.02
CA VAL A 208 -15.45 -17.86 26.21
C VAL A 208 -15.64 -16.44 26.71
N GLY A 209 -14.77 -15.50 26.32
CA GLY A 209 -14.91 -14.12 26.80
C GLY A 209 -13.99 -13.12 26.09
N PHE A 210 -14.31 -11.86 26.29
CA PHE A 210 -13.53 -10.70 25.86
C PHE A 210 -13.16 -9.86 27.07
N ILE A 211 -11.92 -9.34 27.06
CA ILE A 211 -11.40 -8.44 28.08
C ILE A 211 -10.93 -7.12 27.43
N ASP A 212 -10.57 -6.19 28.25
CA ASP A 212 -10.06 -4.86 27.86
C ASP A 212 -10.98 -4.06 26.91
N PHE A 213 -11.95 -3.38 27.52
CA PHE A 213 -12.91 -2.52 26.84
C PHE A 213 -12.46 -1.06 26.75
N GLY A 214 -11.14 -0.82 26.87
CA GLY A 214 -10.55 0.52 26.87
C GLY A 214 -10.67 1.24 25.53
N ASP A 215 -10.88 0.50 24.43
CA ASP A 215 -10.94 1.03 23.08
C ASP A 215 -12.35 1.20 22.52
N LEU A 216 -13.39 1.14 23.38
CA LEU A 216 -14.76 1.37 22.95
C LEU A 216 -14.87 2.64 22.09
N ALA A 217 -15.49 2.50 20.93
CA ALA A 217 -15.70 3.58 19.97
C ALA A 217 -17.11 3.50 19.37
N TYR A 218 -17.53 4.51 18.63
CA TYR A 218 -18.82 4.49 17.90
C TYR A 218 -18.56 4.68 16.41
N GLY A 219 -18.90 3.69 15.61
CA GLY A 219 -18.62 3.72 14.18
C GLY A 219 -19.25 2.58 13.40
N PRO A 220 -18.82 2.36 12.14
CA PRO A 220 -19.34 1.28 11.30
C PRO A 220 -19.19 -0.10 11.97
N LEU A 221 -20.28 -0.86 12.02
CA LEU A 221 -20.33 -2.19 12.60
C LEU A 221 -19.26 -3.13 12.02
N VAL A 222 -18.97 -3.00 10.73
CA VAL A 222 -17.99 -3.81 10.02
C VAL A 222 -16.55 -3.64 10.54
N ASN A 223 -16.26 -2.56 11.27
CA ASN A 223 -14.92 -2.32 11.82
C ASN A 223 -14.52 -3.39 12.84
N ASP A 224 -15.43 -3.84 13.71
CA ASP A 224 -15.14 -4.88 14.70
C ASP A 224 -14.68 -6.18 14.04
N VAL A 225 -15.43 -6.66 13.05
CA VAL A 225 -15.05 -7.89 12.35
C VAL A 225 -13.78 -7.70 11.52
N ALA A 226 -13.58 -6.54 10.89
CA ALA A 226 -12.36 -6.25 10.13
C ALA A 226 -11.11 -6.29 11.04
N ILE A 227 -11.18 -5.74 12.24
CA ILE A 227 -10.10 -5.80 13.23
C ILE A 227 -9.82 -7.25 13.64
N ALA A 228 -10.87 -8.03 13.97
CA ALA A 228 -10.71 -9.44 14.32
C ALA A 228 -10.11 -10.27 13.17
N MET A 229 -10.49 -9.99 11.92
CA MET A 229 -9.93 -10.64 10.72
C MET A 229 -8.44 -10.34 10.55
N VAL A 230 -7.99 -9.12 10.85
CA VAL A 230 -6.57 -8.75 10.82
C VAL A 230 -5.77 -9.61 11.81
N TYR A 231 -6.19 -9.65 13.08
CA TYR A 231 -5.46 -10.38 14.11
C TYR A 231 -5.56 -11.90 13.95
N ALA A 232 -6.66 -12.41 13.38
CA ALA A 232 -6.79 -13.82 13.03
C ALA A 232 -5.81 -14.26 11.92
N ALA A 233 -5.45 -13.34 11.06
CA ALA A 233 -4.53 -13.57 9.94
C ALA A 233 -3.06 -13.34 10.29
N TYR A 234 -2.73 -12.74 11.44
CA TYR A 234 -1.36 -12.48 11.86
C TYR A 234 -0.55 -13.78 11.92
N ASP A 235 0.67 -13.74 11.35
CA ASP A 235 1.62 -14.85 11.32
C ASP A 235 1.06 -16.16 10.74
N LYS A 236 0.14 -16.07 9.78
CA LYS A 236 -0.46 -17.22 9.10
C LYS A 236 -0.01 -17.27 7.65
N GLU A 237 0.23 -18.49 7.14
CA GLU A 237 0.63 -18.70 5.74
C GLU A 237 -0.50 -18.29 4.77
N ASP A 238 -1.73 -18.69 5.04
CA ASP A 238 -2.91 -18.30 4.25
C ASP A 238 -3.75 -17.26 5.01
N LEU A 239 -3.31 -15.99 4.92
CA LEU A 239 -3.97 -14.85 5.57
C LEU A 239 -5.46 -14.77 5.25
N LEU A 240 -5.80 -14.99 3.97
CA LEU A 240 -7.15 -14.80 3.46
C LEU A 240 -8.10 -15.88 3.99
N ALA A 241 -7.66 -17.14 4.06
CA ALA A 241 -8.47 -18.23 4.59
C ALA A 241 -8.81 -18.04 6.08
N TRP A 242 -7.85 -17.58 6.89
CA TRP A 242 -8.11 -17.32 8.32
C TRP A 242 -9.02 -16.12 8.54
N ALA A 243 -8.83 -15.04 7.79
CA ALA A 243 -9.75 -13.90 7.79
C ALA A 243 -11.18 -14.32 7.39
N CYS A 244 -11.33 -15.11 6.33
CA CYS A 244 -12.63 -15.65 5.89
C CYS A 244 -13.29 -16.57 6.92
N THR A 245 -12.51 -17.30 7.72
CA THR A 245 -13.03 -18.16 8.79
C THR A 245 -13.72 -17.33 9.88
N VAL A 246 -13.07 -16.26 10.35
CA VAL A 246 -13.67 -15.32 11.32
C VAL A 246 -14.89 -14.64 10.73
N LEU A 247 -14.77 -14.14 9.49
CA LEU A 247 -15.87 -13.49 8.78
C LEU A 247 -17.12 -14.39 8.67
N SER A 248 -16.92 -15.65 8.29
CA SER A 248 -18.00 -16.64 8.19
C SER A 248 -18.69 -16.86 9.53
N GLY A 249 -17.92 -16.99 10.62
CA GLY A 249 -18.46 -17.08 11.97
C GLY A 249 -19.27 -15.84 12.37
N PHE A 250 -18.69 -14.66 12.14
CA PHE A 250 -19.38 -13.39 12.44
C PHE A 250 -20.70 -13.27 11.66
N HIS A 251 -20.65 -13.49 10.35
CA HIS A 251 -21.82 -13.36 9.46
C HIS A 251 -22.95 -14.31 9.82
N GLN A 252 -22.64 -15.51 10.33
CA GLN A 252 -23.64 -16.50 10.75
C GLN A 252 -24.55 -15.96 11.85
N ILE A 253 -24.03 -15.13 12.75
CA ILE A 253 -24.76 -14.56 13.89
C ILE A 253 -25.26 -13.15 13.57
N GLN A 254 -24.40 -12.32 12.97
CA GLN A 254 -24.67 -10.94 12.58
C GLN A 254 -24.44 -10.78 11.07
N PRO A 255 -25.47 -11.03 10.23
CA PRO A 255 -25.31 -10.94 8.78
C PRO A 255 -24.87 -9.55 8.34
N LEU A 256 -23.77 -9.50 7.57
CA LEU A 256 -23.27 -8.29 6.96
C LEU A 256 -24.02 -8.00 5.67
N GLN A 257 -24.23 -6.72 5.40
CA GLN A 257 -24.75 -6.23 4.13
C GLN A 257 -23.66 -6.27 3.05
N GLU A 258 -24.03 -6.35 1.79
CA GLU A 258 -23.09 -6.40 0.67
C GLU A 258 -22.12 -5.20 0.66
N VAL A 259 -22.61 -3.99 0.97
CA VAL A 259 -21.79 -2.78 1.09
C VAL A 259 -20.74 -2.89 2.21
N GLU A 260 -21.07 -3.58 3.30
CA GLU A 260 -20.14 -3.82 4.41
C GLU A 260 -19.05 -4.83 4.02
N VAL A 261 -19.41 -5.88 3.27
CA VAL A 261 -18.45 -6.86 2.73
C VAL A 261 -17.47 -6.19 1.76
N LYS A 262 -17.97 -5.31 0.89
CA LYS A 262 -17.17 -4.57 -0.10
C LYS A 262 -16.06 -3.72 0.52
N VAL A 263 -16.28 -3.15 1.70
CA VAL A 263 -15.28 -2.26 2.33
C VAL A 263 -14.22 -2.99 3.16
N LEU A 264 -14.40 -4.30 3.43
CA LEU A 264 -13.53 -5.07 4.32
C LEU A 264 -12.04 -5.01 3.94
N TYR A 265 -11.70 -5.16 2.65
CA TYR A 265 -10.31 -5.13 2.20
C TYR A 265 -9.57 -3.87 2.64
N HIS A 266 -10.16 -2.72 2.37
CA HIS A 266 -9.55 -1.43 2.71
C HIS A 266 -9.63 -1.12 4.20
N THR A 267 -10.67 -1.60 4.90
CA THR A 267 -10.83 -1.44 6.35
C THR A 267 -9.77 -2.25 7.12
N MET A 268 -9.49 -3.48 6.69
CA MET A 268 -8.40 -4.31 7.24
C MET A 268 -7.04 -3.67 6.99
N ALA A 269 -6.79 -3.21 5.77
CA ALA A 269 -5.55 -2.51 5.43
C ALA A 269 -5.36 -1.23 6.28
N LEU A 270 -6.43 -0.48 6.52
CA LEU A 270 -6.37 0.70 7.39
C LEU A 270 -6.00 0.35 8.84
N ARG A 271 -6.48 -0.77 9.39
CA ARG A 271 -6.06 -1.24 10.74
C ARG A 271 -4.57 -1.52 10.79
N LEU A 272 -4.02 -2.15 9.75
CA LEU A 272 -2.58 -2.38 9.62
C LEU A 272 -1.80 -1.06 9.52
N CYS A 273 -2.27 -0.11 8.71
CA CYS A 273 -1.68 1.23 8.62
C CYS A 273 -1.68 1.94 9.98
N MET A 274 -2.77 1.80 10.73
CA MET A 274 -2.91 2.36 12.08
C MET A 274 -1.89 1.77 13.04
N SER A 275 -1.72 0.45 13.04
CA SER A 275 -0.72 -0.25 13.85
C SER A 275 0.70 0.26 13.52
N LEU A 276 1.04 0.40 12.24
CA LEU A 276 2.36 0.88 11.80
C LEU A 276 2.62 2.34 12.20
N CYS A 277 1.63 3.23 12.01
CA CYS A 277 1.75 4.63 12.37
C CYS A 277 1.91 4.82 13.89
N ASN A 278 1.10 4.12 14.69
CA ASN A 278 1.14 4.22 16.15
C ASN A 278 2.41 3.55 16.72
N SER A 279 2.87 2.44 16.12
CA SER A 279 4.14 1.81 16.48
C SER A 279 5.33 2.74 16.23
N ALA A 280 5.35 3.48 15.11
CA ALA A 280 6.39 4.45 14.82
C ALA A 280 6.45 5.59 15.85
N VAL A 281 5.28 6.04 16.35
CA VAL A 281 5.20 7.01 17.48
C VAL A 281 5.73 6.39 18.76
N ALA A 282 5.27 5.17 19.12
CA ALA A 282 5.67 4.49 20.34
C ALA A 282 7.17 4.22 20.41
N LYS A 283 7.81 3.82 19.32
CA LYS A 283 9.27 3.63 19.22
C LYS A 283 10.05 4.91 19.55
N ARG A 284 9.58 6.07 19.10
CA ARG A 284 10.23 7.34 19.41
C ARG A 284 10.09 7.74 20.87
N GLN A 285 8.97 7.37 21.51
CA GLN A 285 8.71 7.68 22.90
C GLN A 285 9.35 6.67 23.86
N GLN A 286 9.42 5.39 23.46
CA GLN A 286 9.93 4.26 24.25
C GLN A 286 10.76 3.32 23.37
N PRO A 287 12.03 3.66 23.05
CA PRO A 287 12.87 2.86 22.14
C PRO A 287 13.13 1.42 22.61
N GLU A 288 13.04 1.16 23.91
CA GLU A 288 13.28 -0.16 24.52
C GLU A 288 12.08 -1.13 24.42
N ASN A 289 10.95 -0.71 23.83
CA ASN A 289 9.74 -1.51 23.78
C ASN A 289 9.81 -2.57 22.67
N GLN A 290 10.27 -3.79 23.01
CA GLN A 290 10.41 -4.92 22.08
C GLN A 290 9.05 -5.40 21.51
N TYR A 291 7.96 -5.28 22.25
CA TYR A 291 6.63 -5.70 21.79
C TYR A 291 6.16 -4.87 20.58
N ALA A 292 6.38 -3.57 20.62
CA ALA A 292 6.07 -2.69 19.48
C ALA A 292 6.84 -3.08 18.22
N ALA A 293 8.08 -3.55 18.34
CA ALA A 293 8.90 -3.97 17.21
C ALA A 293 8.39 -5.26 16.52
N ILE A 294 7.96 -6.25 17.31
CA ILE A 294 7.44 -7.53 16.79
C ILE A 294 6.09 -7.31 16.07
N SER A 295 5.18 -6.59 16.70
CA SER A 295 3.87 -6.26 16.14
C SER A 295 4.00 -5.46 14.83
N GLU A 296 4.98 -4.56 14.75
CA GLU A 296 5.28 -3.80 13.53
C GLU A 296 5.73 -4.69 12.37
N GLN A 297 6.63 -5.65 12.62
CA GLN A 297 7.12 -6.56 11.58
C GLN A 297 5.98 -7.40 11.00
N TYR A 298 5.09 -7.92 11.83
CA TYR A 298 3.90 -8.66 11.35
C TYR A 298 2.97 -7.76 10.53
N ALA A 299 2.73 -6.54 10.97
CA ALA A 299 1.90 -5.59 10.24
C ALA A 299 2.50 -5.21 8.88
N GLN A 300 3.84 -5.02 8.80
CA GLN A 300 4.55 -4.76 7.53
C GLN A 300 4.41 -5.93 6.56
N ASN A 301 4.73 -7.13 7.00
CA ASN A 301 4.66 -8.34 6.16
C ASN A 301 3.22 -8.59 5.66
N MET A 302 2.26 -8.44 6.55
CA MET A 302 0.84 -8.63 6.22
C MET A 302 0.37 -7.58 5.22
N LEU A 303 0.78 -6.31 5.36
CA LEU A 303 0.37 -5.23 4.46
C LEU A 303 0.93 -5.44 3.04
N GLU A 304 2.18 -5.89 2.91
CA GLU A 304 2.77 -6.26 1.61
C GLU A 304 2.07 -7.48 0.98
N THR A 305 1.76 -8.51 1.78
CA THR A 305 0.99 -9.66 1.30
C THR A 305 -0.43 -9.26 0.90
N TRP A 306 -1.05 -8.36 1.66
CA TRP A 306 -2.37 -7.81 1.37
C TRP A 306 -2.40 -7.07 0.04
N LEU A 307 -1.35 -6.28 -0.23
CA LEU A 307 -1.16 -5.64 -1.53
C LEU A 307 -1.06 -6.67 -2.66
N ALA A 308 -0.33 -7.79 -2.46
CA ALA A 308 -0.20 -8.86 -3.45
C ALA A 308 -1.53 -9.58 -3.74
N ILE A 309 -2.38 -9.80 -2.72
CA ILE A 309 -3.71 -10.41 -2.87
C ILE A 309 -4.63 -9.52 -3.74
N GLY A 310 -4.60 -8.23 -3.49
CA GLY A 310 -5.41 -7.24 -4.21
C GLY A 310 -6.88 -7.17 -3.80
N PRO A 311 -7.54 -6.03 -4.09
CA PRO A 311 -8.89 -5.76 -3.58
C PRO A 311 -9.95 -6.68 -4.16
N ILE A 312 -9.88 -7.03 -5.46
CA ILE A 312 -10.91 -7.82 -6.15
C ILE A 312 -10.85 -9.28 -5.70
N GLY A 313 -9.64 -9.84 -5.59
CA GLY A 313 -9.43 -11.21 -5.12
C GLY A 313 -9.92 -11.40 -3.68
N ALA A 314 -9.56 -10.45 -2.80
CA ALA A 314 -9.98 -10.46 -1.42
C ALA A 314 -11.52 -10.31 -1.28
N GLU A 315 -12.13 -9.35 -1.99
CA GLU A 315 -13.58 -9.17 -1.95
C GLU A 315 -14.32 -10.43 -2.43
N ASN A 316 -13.86 -11.09 -3.50
CA ASN A 316 -14.47 -12.32 -3.97
C ASN A 316 -14.38 -13.45 -2.93
N ALA A 317 -13.27 -13.56 -2.20
CA ALA A 317 -13.14 -14.52 -1.12
C ALA A 317 -14.08 -14.20 0.06
N PHE A 318 -14.20 -12.93 0.44
CA PHE A 318 -15.14 -12.50 1.48
C PHE A 318 -16.59 -12.74 1.10
N ARG A 319 -16.98 -12.41 -0.14
CA ARG A 319 -18.31 -12.68 -0.67
C ARG A 319 -18.64 -14.17 -0.60
N LYS A 320 -17.71 -15.03 -1.02
CA LYS A 320 -17.85 -16.48 -0.92
C LYS A 320 -18.01 -16.95 0.53
N ALA A 321 -17.23 -16.39 1.47
CA ALA A 321 -17.27 -16.75 2.89
C ALA A 321 -18.63 -16.44 3.55
N VAL A 322 -19.38 -15.46 3.03
CA VAL A 322 -20.70 -15.05 3.51
C VAL A 322 -21.85 -15.51 2.59
N GLY A 323 -21.59 -16.39 1.62
CA GLY A 323 -22.61 -16.93 0.72
C GLY A 323 -23.12 -15.97 -0.36
N LEU A 324 -22.40 -14.88 -0.62
CA LEU A 324 -22.69 -13.97 -1.72
C LEU A 324 -22.02 -14.46 -3.02
N HIS A 325 -22.61 -14.11 -4.17
CA HIS A 325 -21.98 -14.35 -5.46
C HIS A 325 -20.71 -13.52 -5.61
N ALA A 326 -19.73 -14.02 -6.37
CA ALA A 326 -18.57 -13.25 -6.77
C ALA A 326 -18.97 -11.96 -7.50
N ILE A 327 -18.07 -10.98 -7.52
CA ILE A 327 -18.31 -9.73 -8.26
C ILE A 327 -18.65 -10.08 -9.70
N SER A 328 -19.76 -9.54 -10.21
CA SER A 328 -20.12 -9.71 -11.61
C SER A 328 -19.08 -9.00 -12.49
N ILE A 329 -18.42 -9.77 -13.35
CA ILE A 329 -17.46 -9.25 -14.33
C ILE A 329 -18.11 -9.22 -15.71
N THR A 330 -17.80 -8.16 -16.46
CA THR A 330 -18.11 -8.17 -17.89
C THR A 330 -17.22 -9.21 -18.57
N GLU A 331 -17.83 -10.17 -19.27
CA GLU A 331 -17.09 -11.20 -19.97
C GLU A 331 -16.02 -10.60 -20.91
N THR A 332 -14.84 -11.21 -20.92
CA THR A 332 -13.71 -10.77 -21.74
C THR A 332 -14.09 -10.65 -23.21
N THR A 333 -14.91 -11.57 -23.72
CA THR A 333 -15.45 -11.54 -25.09
C THR A 333 -16.29 -10.30 -25.36
N THR A 334 -17.12 -9.88 -24.41
CA THR A 334 -17.94 -8.66 -24.54
C THR A 334 -17.05 -7.41 -24.59
N VAL A 335 -16.04 -7.32 -23.73
CA VAL A 335 -15.09 -6.20 -23.75
C VAL A 335 -14.29 -6.17 -25.04
N LEU A 336 -13.82 -7.34 -25.52
CA LEU A 336 -13.06 -7.46 -26.76
C LEU A 336 -13.91 -7.07 -27.98
N ASN A 337 -15.14 -7.57 -28.07
CA ASN A 337 -16.05 -7.24 -29.16
C ASN A 337 -16.38 -5.74 -29.17
N GLY A 338 -16.68 -5.14 -28.01
CA GLY A 338 -16.88 -3.70 -27.90
C GLY A 338 -15.65 -2.90 -28.33
N ARG A 339 -14.45 -3.33 -27.94
CA ARG A 339 -13.20 -2.73 -28.41
C ARG A 339 -13.05 -2.78 -29.94
N GLN A 340 -13.33 -3.94 -30.55
CA GLN A 340 -13.20 -4.12 -31.99
C GLN A 340 -14.16 -3.26 -32.79
N GLN A 341 -15.29 -2.86 -32.23
CA GLN A 341 -16.25 -1.97 -32.89
C GLN A 341 -15.76 -0.51 -33.00
N VAL A 342 -14.94 -0.05 -32.04
CA VAL A 342 -14.59 1.37 -31.92
C VAL A 342 -13.09 1.66 -31.99
N ILE A 343 -12.24 0.64 -31.80
CA ILE A 343 -10.78 0.74 -31.89
C ILE A 343 -10.28 0.05 -33.16
N SER A 344 -9.39 0.68 -33.90
CA SER A 344 -8.82 0.10 -35.11
C SER A 344 -8.20 -1.28 -34.87
N GLY A 345 -8.48 -2.23 -35.76
CA GLY A 345 -7.89 -3.57 -35.73
C GLY A 345 -6.35 -3.58 -35.90
N ALA A 346 -5.75 -2.47 -36.33
CA ALA A 346 -4.29 -2.30 -36.34
C ALA A 346 -3.69 -2.28 -34.90
N LEU A 347 -4.49 -1.94 -33.88
CA LEU A 347 -4.11 -1.99 -32.47
C LEU A 347 -4.56 -3.33 -31.87
N SER A 348 -3.77 -4.38 -32.13
CA SER A 348 -4.02 -5.71 -31.57
C SER A 348 -3.83 -5.76 -30.04
N VAL A 349 -4.47 -6.72 -29.38
CA VAL A 349 -4.13 -7.13 -28.01
C VAL A 349 -2.97 -8.11 -28.05
N SER A 350 -2.11 -8.08 -27.03
CA SER A 350 -0.84 -8.85 -27.03
C SER A 350 -1.02 -10.33 -26.70
N TYR A 351 -2.11 -10.72 -26.06
CA TYR A 351 -2.30 -12.09 -25.57
C TYR A 351 -3.41 -12.81 -26.33
N GLN A 352 -3.21 -14.12 -26.55
CA GLN A 352 -4.24 -14.98 -27.16
C GLN A 352 -5.51 -15.06 -26.28
N GLN A 353 -5.32 -15.06 -24.96
CA GLN A 353 -6.38 -14.91 -23.98
C GLN A 353 -6.30 -13.50 -23.38
N PRO A 354 -7.10 -12.55 -23.87
CA PRO A 354 -7.07 -11.18 -23.38
C PRO A 354 -7.45 -11.08 -21.91
N ILE A 355 -6.78 -10.21 -21.18
CA ILE A 355 -6.99 -9.97 -19.76
C ILE A 355 -7.70 -8.64 -19.57
N VAL A 356 -8.79 -8.62 -18.81
CA VAL A 356 -9.49 -7.39 -18.43
C VAL A 356 -8.88 -6.86 -17.13
N MET A 357 -7.98 -5.89 -17.24
CA MET A 357 -7.39 -5.23 -16.07
C MET A 357 -8.33 -4.19 -15.48
N LYS A 358 -8.39 -4.12 -14.15
CA LYS A 358 -9.25 -3.19 -13.40
C LYS A 358 -8.48 -2.17 -12.58
N GLN A 359 -7.44 -2.61 -11.90
CA GLN A 359 -6.66 -1.78 -10.99
C GLN A 359 -5.18 -2.20 -11.03
N ALA A 360 -4.33 -1.37 -10.49
CA ALA A 360 -2.93 -1.68 -10.30
C ALA A 360 -2.38 -0.87 -9.11
N ALA A 361 -1.36 -1.42 -8.42
CA ALA A 361 -0.68 -0.75 -7.33
C ALA A 361 0.78 -1.23 -7.26
N PHE A 362 1.72 -0.28 -7.27
CA PHE A 362 3.16 -0.54 -7.27
C PHE A 362 3.54 -1.58 -8.33
N GLN A 363 4.02 -2.76 -7.92
CA GLN A 363 4.42 -3.84 -8.81
C GLN A 363 3.28 -4.80 -9.19
N TYR A 364 2.06 -4.58 -8.77
CA TYR A 364 0.94 -5.48 -9.01
C TYR A 364 -0.12 -4.89 -9.93
N MET A 365 -0.71 -5.75 -10.76
CA MET A 365 -1.89 -5.46 -11.58
C MET A 365 -2.99 -6.46 -11.22
N TYR A 366 -4.23 -5.98 -11.09
CA TYR A 366 -5.38 -6.79 -10.66
C TYR A 366 -6.40 -6.88 -11.79
N ALA A 367 -6.68 -8.11 -12.21
CA ALA A 367 -7.68 -8.39 -13.23
C ALA A 367 -9.10 -8.40 -12.66
N ALA A 368 -10.08 -8.30 -13.55
CA ALA A 368 -11.49 -8.25 -13.20
C ALA A 368 -12.01 -9.51 -12.50
N ASP A 369 -11.39 -10.66 -12.75
CA ASP A 369 -11.71 -11.94 -12.12
C ASP A 369 -11.10 -12.12 -10.72
N GLY A 370 -10.26 -11.18 -10.28
CA GLY A 370 -9.57 -11.22 -9.00
C GLY A 370 -8.14 -11.78 -9.08
N THR A 371 -7.67 -12.16 -10.27
CA THR A 371 -6.28 -12.59 -10.45
C THR A 371 -5.33 -11.41 -10.25
N SER A 372 -4.30 -11.60 -9.44
CA SER A 372 -3.22 -10.65 -9.22
C SER A 372 -1.99 -11.05 -10.03
N PHE A 373 -1.42 -10.10 -10.76
CA PHE A 373 -0.21 -10.28 -11.56
C PHE A 373 0.92 -9.43 -11.00
N LEU A 374 2.11 -10.03 -10.87
CA LEU A 374 3.34 -9.27 -10.68
C LEU A 374 3.72 -8.68 -12.06
N ASP A 375 3.73 -7.35 -12.13
CA ASP A 375 4.06 -6.65 -13.37
C ASP A 375 5.57 -6.59 -13.57
N ALA A 376 6.09 -7.52 -14.34
CA ALA A 376 7.48 -7.55 -14.79
C ALA A 376 7.63 -7.14 -16.27
N TYR A 377 6.59 -6.55 -16.86
CA TYR A 377 6.56 -6.21 -18.29
C TYR A 377 6.44 -4.71 -18.56
N ASN A 378 5.56 -3.99 -17.85
CA ASN A 378 5.31 -2.58 -18.13
C ASN A 378 6.43 -1.70 -17.55
N ASN A 379 7.17 -1.04 -18.42
CA ASN A 379 8.31 -0.20 -18.06
C ASN A 379 7.96 1.29 -17.88
N ILE A 380 6.73 1.71 -18.20
CA ILE A 380 6.30 3.11 -18.13
C ILE A 380 6.22 3.62 -16.68
N PRO A 381 5.53 2.94 -15.73
CA PRO A 381 5.45 3.42 -14.36
C PRO A 381 6.76 3.14 -13.61
N HIS A 382 7.69 4.07 -13.63
CA HIS A 382 9.05 3.95 -13.10
C HIS A 382 9.08 3.59 -11.59
N VAL A 383 8.17 4.18 -10.82
CA VAL A 383 8.01 3.94 -9.37
C VAL A 383 6.85 2.98 -9.07
N GLY A 384 6.37 2.26 -10.09
CA GLY A 384 5.21 1.39 -10.01
C GLY A 384 3.87 2.11 -10.21
N HIS A 385 2.82 1.30 -10.34
CA HIS A 385 1.46 1.79 -10.55
C HIS A 385 0.96 2.51 -9.30
N HIS A 386 0.17 3.56 -9.50
CA HIS A 386 -0.50 4.30 -8.43
C HIS A 386 0.44 4.70 -7.27
N HIS A 387 1.65 5.18 -7.58
CA HIS A 387 2.54 5.66 -6.53
C HIS A 387 1.90 6.87 -5.83
N PRO A 388 1.65 6.84 -4.51
CA PRO A 388 0.77 7.80 -3.83
C PRO A 388 1.27 9.25 -3.93
N VAL A 389 2.59 9.47 -3.88
CA VAL A 389 3.18 10.82 -4.00
C VAL A 389 2.96 11.39 -5.39
N VAL A 390 3.08 10.55 -6.45
CA VAL A 390 2.84 10.98 -7.84
C VAL A 390 1.36 11.33 -8.04
N VAL A 391 0.45 10.49 -7.53
CA VAL A 391 -1.00 10.71 -7.62
C VAL A 391 -1.38 12.00 -6.89
N GLU A 392 -0.89 12.21 -5.67
CA GLU A 392 -1.18 13.40 -4.87
C GLU A 392 -0.67 14.68 -5.55
N ALA A 393 0.57 14.66 -6.07
CA ALA A 393 1.14 15.79 -6.80
C ALA A 393 0.33 16.14 -8.05
N ALA A 394 -0.08 15.11 -8.82
CA ALA A 394 -0.90 15.30 -10.02
C ALA A 394 -2.29 15.89 -9.66
N GLN A 395 -2.98 15.34 -8.67
CA GLN A 395 -4.26 15.85 -8.19
C GLN A 395 -4.15 17.31 -7.73
N LYS A 396 -3.14 17.62 -6.92
CA LYS A 396 -2.89 18.99 -6.43
C LYS A 396 -2.66 19.98 -7.57
N GLN A 397 -1.86 19.58 -8.57
CA GLN A 397 -1.57 20.46 -9.71
C GLN A 397 -2.80 20.66 -10.60
N LEU A 398 -3.58 19.62 -10.86
CA LEU A 398 -4.81 19.71 -11.66
C LEU A 398 -5.87 20.63 -11.04
N THR A 399 -5.94 20.72 -9.69
CA THR A 399 -6.83 21.66 -9.02
C THR A 399 -6.31 23.11 -9.03
N LYS A 400 -5.02 23.32 -9.35
CA LYS A 400 -4.36 24.62 -9.33
C LYS A 400 -4.30 25.27 -10.71
N LEU A 401 -3.66 24.60 -11.65
CA LEU A 401 -3.41 25.12 -12.98
C LEU A 401 -3.07 24.02 -13.96
N ASN A 402 -3.74 24.02 -15.13
CA ASN A 402 -3.41 23.24 -16.31
C ASN A 402 -3.38 24.17 -17.52
N THR A 403 -2.19 24.55 -18.00
CA THR A 403 -2.00 25.48 -19.10
C THR A 403 -0.79 25.11 -19.97
N ASN A 404 -0.50 25.95 -20.94
CA ASN A 404 0.62 25.75 -21.88
C ASN A 404 1.78 26.74 -21.61
N THR A 405 2.88 26.56 -22.35
CA THR A 405 4.14 27.32 -22.20
C THR A 405 4.07 28.78 -22.65
N ARG A 406 2.91 29.30 -23.08
CA ARG A 406 2.74 30.72 -23.39
C ARG A 406 2.72 31.59 -22.13
N TYR A 407 2.44 30.98 -20.99
CA TYR A 407 2.43 31.67 -19.70
C TYR A 407 3.63 31.23 -18.86
N LEU A 408 4.12 32.12 -18.01
CA LEU A 408 5.17 31.81 -17.07
C LEU A 408 4.58 31.16 -15.81
N TYR A 409 5.13 30.05 -15.38
CA TYR A 409 4.82 29.42 -14.11
C TYR A 409 6.05 28.68 -13.57
N PRO A 410 6.30 28.77 -12.25
CA PRO A 410 7.56 28.30 -11.63
C PRO A 410 7.80 26.82 -11.81
N GLU A 411 6.75 25.98 -11.74
CA GLU A 411 6.87 24.52 -11.73
C GLU A 411 7.57 23.98 -12.99
N LEU A 412 7.41 24.64 -14.14
CA LEU A 412 8.11 24.25 -15.37
C LEU A 412 9.62 24.51 -15.26
N GLN A 413 9.99 25.68 -14.72
CA GLN A 413 11.39 26.04 -14.54
C GLN A 413 12.04 25.14 -13.49
N ASP A 414 11.41 24.94 -12.32
CA ASP A 414 11.91 24.11 -11.24
C ASP A 414 12.16 22.67 -11.72
N TYR A 415 11.24 22.14 -12.51
CA TYR A 415 11.38 20.81 -13.11
C TYR A 415 12.55 20.76 -14.12
N ALA A 416 12.64 21.77 -15.00
CA ALA A 416 13.73 21.85 -15.98
C ALA A 416 15.12 21.92 -15.29
N GLU A 417 15.27 22.76 -14.28
CA GLU A 417 16.52 22.90 -13.50
C GLU A 417 16.88 21.60 -12.75
N THR A 418 15.88 20.98 -12.11
CA THR A 418 16.08 19.70 -11.41
C THR A 418 16.52 18.61 -12.38
N LEU A 419 15.90 18.52 -13.55
CA LEU A 419 16.24 17.52 -14.56
C LEU A 419 17.64 17.77 -15.15
N LEU A 420 17.96 19.01 -15.52
CA LEU A 420 19.25 19.38 -16.10
C LEU A 420 20.43 19.19 -15.14
N ALA A 421 20.20 19.24 -13.83
CA ALA A 421 21.24 18.94 -12.84
C ALA A 421 21.78 17.50 -12.93
N HIS A 422 21.05 16.58 -13.57
CA HIS A 422 21.46 15.20 -13.83
C HIS A 422 22.18 15.00 -15.17
N PHE A 423 22.39 16.07 -15.95
CA PHE A 423 23.10 16.00 -17.24
C PHE A 423 24.51 16.57 -17.17
N PRO A 424 25.41 16.14 -18.06
CA PRO A 424 26.71 16.79 -18.21
C PRO A 424 26.55 18.25 -18.66
N LYS A 425 27.41 19.15 -18.16
CA LYS A 425 27.32 20.61 -18.36
C LYS A 425 27.04 21.13 -19.78
N PRO A 426 27.50 20.51 -20.86
CA PRO A 426 27.16 21.01 -22.20
C PRO A 426 25.68 20.88 -22.57
N LEU A 427 24.91 20.04 -21.85
CA LEU A 427 23.47 19.85 -22.04
C LEU A 427 22.70 20.73 -21.04
N ASP A 428 22.45 21.97 -21.41
CA ASP A 428 21.90 23.02 -20.54
C ASP A 428 20.50 23.53 -20.95
N LYS A 429 19.89 22.89 -21.93
CA LYS A 429 18.55 23.22 -22.44
C LYS A 429 17.71 21.96 -22.58
N VAL A 430 16.41 22.10 -22.31
CA VAL A 430 15.42 21.02 -22.41
C VAL A 430 14.23 21.44 -23.24
N PHE A 431 13.71 20.48 -24.02
CA PHE A 431 12.40 20.55 -24.67
C PHE A 431 11.48 19.50 -24.07
N PHE A 432 10.28 19.89 -23.66
CA PHE A 432 9.25 18.96 -23.21
C PHE A 432 8.29 18.66 -24.35
N VAL A 433 8.08 17.38 -24.62
CA VAL A 433 7.18 16.84 -25.65
C VAL A 433 6.31 15.73 -25.07
N ASN A 434 5.33 15.20 -25.83
CA ASN A 434 4.33 14.30 -25.29
C ASN A 434 4.75 12.82 -25.32
N SER A 435 5.80 12.47 -26.04
CA SER A 435 6.25 11.06 -26.16
C SER A 435 7.72 10.96 -26.55
N GLY A 436 8.33 9.78 -26.32
CA GLY A 436 9.66 9.47 -26.86
C GLY A 436 9.73 9.52 -28.39
N SER A 437 8.65 9.17 -29.07
CA SER A 437 8.56 9.29 -30.54
C SER A 437 8.70 10.74 -31.01
N GLU A 438 8.03 11.69 -30.34
CA GLU A 438 8.16 13.12 -30.65
C GLU A 438 9.53 13.66 -30.23
N ALA A 439 10.11 13.16 -29.14
CA ALA A 439 11.46 13.54 -28.72
C ALA A 439 12.50 13.14 -29.77
N SER A 440 12.46 11.92 -30.27
CA SER A 440 13.34 11.42 -31.32
C SER A 440 13.16 12.22 -32.63
N ASP A 441 11.91 12.48 -33.04
CA ASP A 441 11.58 13.28 -34.23
C ASP A 441 12.17 14.69 -34.09
N LEU A 442 11.95 15.36 -32.97
CA LEU A 442 12.47 16.69 -32.70
C LEU A 442 14.02 16.72 -32.71
N ALA A 443 14.65 15.73 -32.04
CA ALA A 443 16.12 15.64 -31.99
C ALA A 443 16.72 15.48 -33.40
N ILE A 444 16.17 14.60 -34.22
CA ILE A 444 16.61 14.42 -35.61
C ILE A 444 16.39 15.69 -36.46
N ARG A 445 15.25 16.37 -36.29
CA ARG A 445 14.95 17.63 -36.98
C ARG A 445 15.95 18.74 -36.59
N ILE A 446 16.27 18.87 -35.33
CA ILE A 446 17.28 19.80 -34.84
C ILE A 446 18.64 19.46 -35.45
N ALA A 447 19.06 18.19 -35.41
CA ALA A 447 20.34 17.74 -35.96
C ALA A 447 20.46 18.01 -37.46
N LYS A 448 19.44 17.71 -38.25
CA LYS A 448 19.40 17.98 -39.71
C LYS A 448 19.51 19.49 -40.02
N ASN A 449 18.78 20.32 -39.28
CA ASN A 449 18.82 21.76 -39.45
C ASN A 449 20.18 22.37 -39.03
N PHE A 450 20.73 21.91 -37.91
CA PHE A 450 22.01 22.43 -37.42
C PHE A 450 23.17 22.08 -38.35
N THR A 451 23.20 20.84 -38.86
CA THR A 451 24.30 20.36 -39.69
C THR A 451 24.10 20.65 -41.19
N ASN A 452 22.88 21.01 -41.60
CA ASN A 452 22.44 21.09 -42.98
C ASN A 452 22.69 19.78 -43.76
N ARG A 453 22.54 18.62 -43.09
CA ARG A 453 22.75 17.27 -43.66
C ARG A 453 21.48 16.44 -43.49
N LYS A 454 21.37 15.35 -44.29
CA LYS A 454 20.17 14.51 -44.31
C LYS A 454 20.40 13.13 -43.69
N GLY A 455 21.63 12.63 -43.68
CA GLY A 455 21.96 11.28 -43.26
C GLY A 455 21.72 11.05 -41.76
N VAL A 456 21.31 9.84 -41.38
CA VAL A 456 21.21 9.42 -39.99
C VAL A 456 21.85 8.04 -39.84
N VAL A 457 22.76 7.93 -38.88
CA VAL A 457 23.39 6.67 -38.50
C VAL A 457 22.53 6.02 -37.39
N VAL A 458 22.20 4.75 -37.54
CA VAL A 458 21.33 3.99 -36.60
C VAL A 458 21.94 2.63 -36.32
N MET A 459 21.56 2.02 -35.23
CA MET A 459 21.95 0.66 -34.88
C MET A 459 20.98 -0.36 -35.47
N GLU A 460 21.53 -1.52 -35.87
CA GLU A 460 20.74 -2.71 -36.20
C GLU A 460 19.82 -3.07 -35.03
N HIS A 461 18.56 -3.41 -35.30
CA HIS A 461 17.47 -3.64 -34.35
C HIS A 461 17.08 -2.44 -33.47
N GLY A 462 17.65 -1.25 -33.67
CA GLY A 462 17.27 -0.05 -32.91
C GLY A 462 15.81 0.34 -33.13
N TYR A 463 15.18 0.89 -32.09
CA TYR A 463 13.80 1.40 -32.13
C TYR A 463 13.70 2.78 -31.47
N HIS A 464 13.23 3.77 -32.24
CA HIS A 464 13.22 5.17 -31.82
C HIS A 464 11.85 5.85 -32.00
N GLY A 465 10.78 5.08 -32.05
CA GLY A 465 9.41 5.59 -32.11
C GLY A 465 8.64 5.20 -33.36
N HIS A 466 7.42 5.76 -33.48
CA HIS A 466 6.48 5.42 -34.58
C HIS A 466 5.90 6.65 -35.31
N THR A 467 6.50 7.83 -35.12
CA THR A 467 6.34 8.93 -36.10
C THR A 467 6.97 8.51 -37.43
N GLN A 468 6.69 9.22 -38.52
CA GLN A 468 7.34 8.89 -39.79
C GLN A 468 8.86 8.86 -39.66
N VAL A 469 9.46 9.88 -39.06
CA VAL A 469 10.91 9.93 -38.81
C VAL A 469 11.35 8.81 -37.86
N GLY A 470 10.59 8.56 -36.80
CA GLY A 470 10.84 7.46 -35.87
C GLY A 470 10.89 6.09 -36.55
N ILE A 471 9.98 5.82 -37.49
CA ILE A 471 9.96 4.57 -38.29
C ILE A 471 11.16 4.51 -39.23
N GLU A 472 11.49 5.61 -39.90
CA GLU A 472 12.61 5.69 -40.85
C GLU A 472 13.97 5.43 -40.19
N ILE A 473 14.16 5.85 -38.94
CA ILE A 473 15.41 5.67 -38.18
C ILE A 473 15.43 4.40 -37.31
N SER A 474 14.36 3.61 -37.31
CA SER A 474 14.25 2.37 -36.52
C SER A 474 14.42 1.15 -37.43
N ASP A 475 15.58 0.47 -37.34
CA ASP A 475 15.82 -0.77 -38.09
C ASP A 475 14.78 -1.84 -37.77
N TYR A 476 14.38 -1.95 -36.50
CA TYR A 476 13.30 -2.83 -36.05
C TYR A 476 11.98 -2.62 -36.80
N LYS A 477 11.70 -1.39 -37.30
CA LYS A 477 10.50 -1.06 -38.02
C LYS A 477 10.66 -1.16 -39.55
N PHE A 478 11.66 -0.47 -40.10
CA PHE A 478 11.82 -0.46 -41.56
C PHE A 478 12.27 -1.80 -42.12
N ASN A 479 12.99 -2.63 -41.36
CA ASN A 479 13.45 -3.95 -41.74
C ASN A 479 12.44 -5.08 -41.41
N HIS A 480 11.29 -4.73 -40.80
CA HIS A 480 10.22 -5.69 -40.58
C HIS A 480 9.63 -6.20 -41.91
N PRO A 481 9.10 -7.45 -42.02
CA PRO A 481 8.52 -7.99 -43.25
C PRO A 481 7.45 -7.14 -43.92
N LYS A 482 6.77 -6.27 -43.14
CA LYS A 482 5.80 -5.27 -43.64
C LYS A 482 6.34 -3.83 -43.53
N GLY A 483 7.64 -3.66 -43.35
CA GLY A 483 8.28 -2.37 -43.20
C GLY A 483 8.46 -1.64 -44.53
N ILE A 484 8.84 -0.36 -44.46
CA ILE A 484 9.06 0.51 -45.61
C ILE A 484 10.42 0.28 -46.30
N GLY A 485 11.28 -0.58 -45.73
CA GLY A 485 12.67 -0.73 -46.16
C GLY A 485 13.58 0.39 -45.67
N GLN A 486 14.88 0.13 -45.70
CA GLN A 486 15.89 1.12 -45.34
C GLN A 486 15.92 2.26 -46.36
N GLN A 487 15.78 3.50 -45.92
CA GLN A 487 15.82 4.66 -46.77
C GLN A 487 17.27 5.01 -47.17
N PRO A 488 17.51 5.62 -48.35
CA PRO A 488 18.87 5.92 -48.86
C PRO A 488 19.72 6.81 -47.93
N HIS A 489 19.09 7.60 -47.08
CA HIS A 489 19.77 8.51 -46.18
C HIS A 489 20.09 7.86 -44.80
N ILE A 490 19.77 6.59 -44.61
CA ILE A 490 20.02 5.84 -43.37
C ILE A 490 21.29 5.00 -43.51
N ILE A 491 22.21 5.18 -42.59
CA ILE A 491 23.44 4.42 -42.47
C ILE A 491 23.26 3.45 -41.28
N LYS A 492 23.12 2.16 -41.58
CA LYS A 492 22.91 1.16 -40.53
C LYS A 492 24.23 0.56 -40.07
N LEU A 493 24.47 0.58 -38.77
CA LEU A 493 25.59 -0.08 -38.11
C LEU A 493 25.15 -1.43 -37.58
N PRO A 494 25.96 -2.50 -37.74
CA PRO A 494 25.66 -3.80 -37.17
C PRO A 494 25.76 -3.77 -35.64
N LEU A 495 25.06 -4.69 -34.97
CA LEU A 495 25.24 -4.91 -33.55
C LEU A 495 26.71 -5.21 -33.24
N PRO A 496 27.28 -4.58 -32.19
CA PRO A 496 28.58 -4.93 -31.68
C PRO A 496 28.60 -6.39 -31.21
N ASN A 497 29.65 -7.11 -31.53
CA ASN A 497 29.83 -8.47 -31.02
C ASN A 497 30.44 -8.41 -29.61
N SER A 498 29.71 -8.89 -28.60
CA SER A 498 30.18 -8.93 -27.21
C SER A 498 31.32 -9.93 -26.96
N GLU A 499 31.55 -10.87 -27.88
CA GLU A 499 32.63 -11.86 -27.81
C GLU A 499 33.96 -11.33 -28.40
N GLN A 500 33.93 -10.18 -29.07
CA GLN A 500 35.10 -9.54 -29.67
C GLN A 500 35.50 -8.27 -28.91
N PRO A 501 36.75 -7.84 -29.00
CA PRO A 501 37.19 -6.56 -28.45
C PRO A 501 36.31 -5.41 -28.96
N THR A 502 35.86 -4.52 -28.09
CA THR A 502 35.01 -3.37 -28.42
C THR A 502 35.63 -2.53 -29.56
N ALA A 503 36.97 -2.38 -29.60
CA ALA A 503 37.67 -1.63 -30.64
C ALA A 503 37.45 -2.19 -32.07
N GLU A 504 37.29 -3.50 -32.23
CA GLU A 504 37.02 -4.12 -33.54
C GLU A 504 35.61 -3.76 -34.05
N SER A 505 34.62 -3.79 -33.16
CA SER A 505 33.26 -3.37 -33.49
C SER A 505 33.21 -1.88 -33.85
N VAL A 506 33.95 -1.02 -33.12
CA VAL A 506 34.08 0.41 -33.44
C VAL A 506 34.78 0.65 -34.78
N GLN A 507 35.86 -0.07 -35.08
CA GLN A 507 36.52 0.03 -36.37
C GLN A 507 35.62 -0.40 -37.56
N ARG A 508 34.84 -1.45 -37.35
CA ARG A 508 33.83 -1.88 -38.34
C ARG A 508 32.77 -0.79 -38.57
N ALA A 509 32.25 -0.20 -37.50
CA ALA A 509 31.31 0.90 -37.57
C ALA A 509 31.92 2.12 -38.30
N ALA A 510 33.15 2.50 -37.97
CA ALA A 510 33.86 3.61 -38.61
C ALA A 510 34.02 3.38 -40.13
N LYS A 511 34.44 2.18 -40.56
CA LYS A 511 34.56 1.83 -41.97
C LYS A 511 33.22 1.97 -42.74
N ILE A 512 32.10 1.56 -42.13
CA ILE A 512 30.77 1.70 -42.74
C ILE A 512 30.42 3.18 -42.91
N ILE A 513 30.67 3.99 -41.89
CA ILE A 513 30.43 5.45 -41.92
C ILE A 513 31.34 6.11 -42.96
N ASP A 514 32.62 5.69 -43.06
CA ASP A 514 33.55 6.23 -44.04
C ASP A 514 33.23 5.87 -45.47
N SER A 515 32.69 4.68 -45.70
CA SER A 515 32.32 4.22 -47.04
C SER A 515 30.95 4.71 -47.53
N SER A 516 30.22 5.47 -46.71
CA SER A 516 28.91 6.00 -47.05
C SER A 516 29.03 7.28 -47.88
N ASP A 517 28.32 7.34 -49.01
CA ASP A 517 28.18 8.56 -49.81
C ASP A 517 27.31 9.64 -49.14
N VAL A 518 26.63 9.27 -48.04
CA VAL A 518 25.71 10.15 -47.33
C VAL A 518 26.40 10.74 -46.08
N GLN A 519 26.44 12.08 -46.05
CA GLN A 519 26.91 12.77 -44.85
C GLN A 519 25.87 12.73 -43.73
N ALA A 520 26.26 12.19 -42.60
CA ALA A 520 25.37 12.04 -41.43
C ALA A 520 25.18 13.37 -40.69
N ALA A 521 23.94 13.71 -40.37
CA ALA A 521 23.52 14.77 -39.46
C ALA A 521 23.62 14.28 -38.01
N ALA A 522 23.16 13.05 -37.77
CA ALA A 522 23.10 12.47 -36.43
C ALA A 522 23.43 10.97 -36.42
N PHE A 523 23.92 10.51 -35.30
CA PHE A 523 23.87 9.13 -34.85
C PHE A 523 22.88 9.03 -33.69
N VAL A 524 21.94 8.09 -33.76
CA VAL A 524 21.00 7.79 -32.67
C VAL A 524 21.15 6.34 -32.25
N SER A 525 21.21 6.13 -30.94
CA SER A 525 21.31 4.78 -30.36
C SER A 525 20.74 4.72 -28.95
N GLU A 526 20.08 3.61 -28.66
CA GLU A 526 19.80 3.16 -27.31
C GLU A 526 21.11 2.62 -26.70
N THR A 527 21.34 2.80 -25.39
CA THR A 527 22.48 2.19 -24.67
C THR A 527 22.27 0.70 -24.42
N ILE A 528 21.00 0.31 -24.26
CA ILE A 528 20.52 -1.08 -24.27
C ILE A 528 19.45 -1.17 -25.32
N LEU A 529 19.68 -1.93 -26.37
CA LEU A 529 18.73 -2.07 -27.46
C LEU A 529 17.53 -2.92 -27.02
N GLY A 530 16.43 -2.28 -26.70
CA GLY A 530 15.24 -2.93 -26.14
C GLY A 530 14.61 -3.92 -27.12
N CYS A 531 14.36 -3.51 -28.34
CA CYS A 531 13.74 -4.35 -29.37
C CYS A 531 14.66 -5.44 -29.96
N ALA A 532 15.96 -5.35 -29.70
CA ALA A 532 16.92 -6.43 -30.03
C ALA A 532 16.90 -7.61 -29.06
N GLY A 533 16.08 -7.55 -28.00
CA GLY A 533 16.05 -8.56 -26.92
C GLY A 533 16.84 -8.11 -25.69
N GLN A 534 16.85 -6.83 -25.37
CA GLN A 534 17.56 -6.21 -24.24
C GLN A 534 19.08 -6.39 -24.34
N VAL A 535 19.64 -6.03 -25.49
CA VAL A 535 21.08 -6.17 -25.77
C VAL A 535 21.85 -4.94 -25.32
N PRO A 536 22.67 -5.02 -24.26
CA PRO A 536 23.53 -3.92 -23.87
C PRO A 536 24.66 -3.70 -24.88
N LEU A 537 24.99 -2.46 -25.14
CA LEU A 537 26.22 -2.14 -25.89
C LEU A 537 27.45 -2.52 -25.05
N PRO A 538 28.53 -3.04 -25.66
CA PRO A 538 29.76 -3.33 -24.96
C PRO A 538 30.31 -2.09 -24.26
N GLU A 539 30.97 -2.31 -23.11
CA GLU A 539 31.57 -1.22 -22.34
C GLU A 539 32.54 -0.38 -23.20
N GLY A 540 32.39 0.95 -23.11
CA GLY A 540 33.21 1.89 -23.86
C GLY A 540 32.97 1.93 -25.37
N TYR A 541 31.91 1.28 -25.89
CA TYR A 541 31.59 1.34 -27.33
C TYR A 541 31.24 2.77 -27.77
N LEU A 542 30.34 3.43 -27.06
CA LEU A 542 29.99 4.83 -27.38
C LEU A 542 31.13 5.79 -27.10
N LYS A 543 31.92 5.55 -26.03
CA LYS A 543 33.10 6.34 -25.70
C LYS A 543 34.11 6.38 -26.85
N GLN A 544 34.30 5.27 -27.55
CA GLN A 544 35.21 5.17 -28.70
C GLN A 544 34.58 5.67 -30.00
N LEU A 545 33.28 5.43 -30.21
CA LEU A 545 32.58 5.77 -31.46
C LEU A 545 32.25 7.28 -31.55
N TYR A 546 31.83 7.91 -30.46
CA TYR A 546 31.42 9.33 -30.46
C TYR A 546 32.54 10.29 -30.93
N PRO A 547 33.82 10.17 -30.56
CA PRO A 547 34.87 11.02 -31.12
C PRO A 547 34.99 10.93 -32.64
N ILE A 548 34.86 9.72 -33.21
CA ILE A 548 34.89 9.50 -34.67
C ILE A 548 33.74 10.22 -35.37
N LEU A 549 32.53 10.11 -34.83
CA LEU A 549 31.35 10.77 -35.34
C LEU A 549 31.46 12.30 -35.25
N ARG A 550 31.93 12.82 -34.11
CA ARG A 550 32.11 14.26 -33.86
C ARG A 550 33.16 14.87 -34.77
N GLN A 551 34.27 14.17 -35.08
CA GLN A 551 35.25 14.61 -36.07
C GLN A 551 34.62 14.80 -37.45
N LYS A 552 33.56 14.02 -37.76
CA LYS A 552 32.78 14.15 -38.99
C LYS A 552 31.61 15.15 -38.84
N GLN A 553 31.55 15.91 -37.76
CA GLN A 553 30.48 16.87 -37.48
C GLN A 553 29.08 16.20 -37.41
N THR A 554 29.01 14.94 -37.01
CA THR A 554 27.78 14.19 -36.77
C THR A 554 27.38 14.35 -35.32
N LEU A 555 26.16 14.76 -35.02
CA LEU A 555 25.63 14.89 -33.67
C LEU A 555 25.32 13.51 -33.10
N CYS A 556 25.61 13.31 -31.81
CA CYS A 556 25.32 12.04 -31.11
C CYS A 556 24.08 12.22 -30.24
N ILE A 557 23.10 11.36 -30.44
CA ILE A 557 21.83 11.32 -29.71
C ILE A 557 21.78 10.01 -28.92
N ALA A 558 21.76 10.10 -27.60
CA ALA A 558 21.51 8.95 -26.72
C ALA A 558 20.00 8.84 -26.50
N ASP A 559 19.41 7.72 -26.92
CA ASP A 559 18.01 7.43 -26.66
C ASP A 559 17.89 6.75 -25.28
N GLU A 560 17.41 7.52 -24.31
CA GLU A 560 17.23 7.12 -22.92
C GLU A 560 15.75 6.85 -22.57
N VAL A 561 14.87 6.73 -23.57
CA VAL A 561 13.42 6.56 -23.35
C VAL A 561 13.11 5.32 -22.51
N GLN A 562 13.87 4.25 -22.67
CA GLN A 562 13.72 3.02 -21.88
C GLN A 562 14.67 2.94 -20.69
N THR A 563 15.83 3.52 -20.75
CA THR A 563 16.96 3.27 -19.85
C THR A 563 17.24 4.40 -18.87
N GLY A 564 16.73 5.59 -19.12
CA GLY A 564 16.93 6.77 -18.28
C GLY A 564 16.18 6.73 -16.95
N PHE A 565 16.34 7.79 -16.17
CA PHE A 565 15.67 8.01 -14.86
C PHE A 565 16.00 6.94 -13.82
N GLY A 566 17.23 6.44 -13.78
CA GLY A 566 17.66 5.46 -12.79
C GLY A 566 17.16 4.03 -13.05
N ARG A 567 16.66 3.71 -14.24
CA ARG A 567 16.15 2.37 -14.61
C ARG A 567 17.18 1.26 -14.33
N LEU A 568 18.46 1.54 -14.54
CA LEU A 568 19.54 0.59 -14.32
C LEU A 568 19.96 0.47 -12.85
N GLY A 569 19.48 1.31 -11.97
CA GLY A 569 19.79 1.32 -10.54
C GLY A 569 21.16 1.90 -10.18
N SER A 570 22.16 1.73 -11.04
CA SER A 570 23.56 2.14 -10.80
C SER A 570 23.92 3.51 -11.38
N CYS A 571 23.08 4.09 -12.23
CA CYS A 571 23.25 5.39 -12.86
C CYS A 571 21.89 6.02 -13.14
N PHE A 572 21.84 7.35 -13.30
CA PHE A 572 20.62 8.05 -13.64
C PHE A 572 20.31 7.94 -15.14
N TRP A 573 21.35 8.09 -16.00
CA TRP A 573 21.29 7.87 -17.43
C TRP A 573 22.16 6.68 -17.84
N ALA A 574 21.68 5.83 -18.73
CA ALA A 574 22.41 4.65 -19.15
C ALA A 574 23.70 4.98 -19.92
N PHE A 575 23.74 6.12 -20.62
CA PHE A 575 24.96 6.55 -21.33
C PHE A 575 26.17 6.76 -20.38
N GLU A 576 25.93 7.03 -19.09
CA GLU A 576 26.99 7.15 -18.08
C GLU A 576 27.82 5.86 -17.94
N LYS A 577 27.25 4.72 -18.30
CA LYS A 577 27.96 3.43 -18.32
C LYS A 577 28.91 3.24 -19.49
N GLN A 578 28.87 4.16 -20.42
CA GLN A 578 29.70 4.10 -21.63
C GLN A 578 30.93 5.02 -21.55
N GLU A 579 31.16 5.64 -20.39
CA GLU A 579 32.29 6.53 -20.12
C GLU A 579 33.66 5.85 -20.16
#